data_887e8900fa693efdaff230c8d532af57
#
_entry.id   887e8900fa693efdaff230c8d532af57
#
_cell.length_a   1.000
_cell.length_b   1.000
_cell.length_c   1.000
_cell.angle_alpha   90.00
_cell.angle_beta   90.00
_cell.angle_gamma   90.00
#
_symmetry.space_group_name_H-M   'P 1'
#
loop_
_entity.id
_entity.type
_entity.pdbx_description
1 polymer ?
#
loop_
_entity_poly.entity_id
_entity_poly.type
_entity_poly.pdbx_seq_one_letter_code
_entity_poly.pdbx_strand_id
1 'polypeptide(L)'
;MRHGACETDYYFWLREKSNPEVIAHLKAENAYTEAITAPLKPFEEALYQEMLGRIKQTDLSVPVLRSGYFYYSRTVEGQQYPIQCRRKGGMEAPEEILLDLNELAEGHAFLGLGAFSVSDDNRLLAYATDTTGFRQYTLYVKNLETGETLGDTAERITSVEWATDNRTLFFTTEDAVTKRSNELWRMALGGPREKIYEE
;
A
#
# COMPACT_ATOMS: atom_id res chain seq x y z
N MET A 1 -28.19 5.67 -24.83
CA MET A 1 -28.37 5.51 -26.31
C MET A 1 -27.02 5.73 -26.96
N ARG A 2 -26.51 4.77 -27.72
CA ARG A 2 -25.32 4.95 -28.59
C ARG A 2 -25.80 4.88 -30.05
N HIS A 3 -25.47 5.88 -30.84
CA HIS A 3 -25.80 5.96 -32.28
C HIS A 3 -27.28 5.75 -32.62
N GLY A 4 -28.20 6.18 -31.75
CA GLY A 4 -29.65 6.03 -31.96
C GLY A 4 -30.27 4.70 -31.59
N ALA A 5 -29.48 3.72 -31.19
CA ALA A 5 -29.99 2.44 -30.65
C ALA A 5 -30.32 2.55 -29.16
N CYS A 6 -31.45 1.98 -28.74
CA CYS A 6 -31.82 1.82 -27.34
C CYS A 6 -31.38 0.42 -26.88
N GLU A 7 -30.43 0.35 -25.99
CA GLU A 7 -29.99 -0.88 -25.37
C GLU A 7 -30.56 -0.94 -23.96
N THR A 8 -31.20 -2.05 -23.60
CA THR A 8 -31.78 -2.24 -22.27
C THR A 8 -30.81 -3.02 -21.40
N ASP A 9 -30.36 -2.40 -20.32
CA ASP A 9 -29.52 -3.04 -19.31
C ASP A 9 -30.42 -3.54 -18.14
N TYR A 10 -30.65 -4.86 -18.09
CA TYR A 10 -31.44 -5.51 -17.04
C TYR A 10 -30.71 -5.61 -15.70
N TYR A 11 -29.41 -5.33 -15.67
CA TYR A 11 -28.57 -5.42 -14.49
C TYR A 11 -28.18 -4.05 -13.93
N PHE A 12 -28.72 -2.96 -14.48
CA PHE A 12 -28.41 -1.60 -14.08
C PHE A 12 -28.59 -1.35 -12.57
N TRP A 13 -29.57 -2.03 -11.94
CA TRP A 13 -29.86 -1.94 -10.52
C TRP A 13 -28.72 -2.44 -9.63
N LEU A 14 -27.85 -3.35 -10.09
CA LEU A 14 -26.70 -3.86 -9.33
C LEU A 14 -25.67 -2.79 -8.95
N ARG A 15 -25.71 -1.61 -9.58
CA ARG A 15 -24.87 -0.48 -9.24
C ARG A 15 -25.20 0.17 -7.88
N GLU A 16 -26.38 -0.07 -7.34
CA GLU A 16 -26.88 0.51 -6.10
C GLU A 16 -26.34 -0.25 -4.88
N LYS A 17 -25.07 0.04 -4.53
CA LYS A 17 -24.26 -0.70 -3.53
C LYS A 17 -24.94 -0.88 -2.16
N SER A 18 -25.81 0.06 -1.74
CA SER A 18 -26.51 0.02 -0.45
C SER A 18 -27.91 -0.58 -0.52
N ASN A 19 -28.40 -0.94 -1.70
CA ASN A 19 -29.70 -1.56 -1.89
C ASN A 19 -29.72 -2.98 -1.27
N PRO A 20 -30.65 -3.28 -0.32
CA PRO A 20 -30.74 -4.61 0.30
C PRO A 20 -30.94 -5.75 -0.70
N GLU A 21 -31.65 -5.52 -1.82
CA GLU A 21 -31.86 -6.51 -2.86
C GLU A 21 -30.56 -6.86 -3.59
N VAL A 22 -29.69 -5.87 -3.84
CA VAL A 22 -28.34 -6.08 -4.40
C VAL A 22 -27.51 -6.94 -3.46
N ILE A 23 -27.52 -6.63 -2.16
CA ILE A 23 -26.78 -7.40 -1.16
C ILE A 23 -27.32 -8.82 -1.04
N ALA A 24 -28.64 -9.00 -1.08
CA ALA A 24 -29.27 -10.33 -1.05
C ALA A 24 -28.89 -11.15 -2.29
N HIS A 25 -28.92 -10.54 -3.47
CA HIS A 25 -28.49 -11.20 -4.71
C HIS A 25 -27.03 -11.64 -4.64
N LEU A 26 -26.11 -10.78 -4.27
CA LEU A 26 -24.69 -11.11 -4.14
C LEU A 26 -24.43 -12.24 -3.14
N LYS A 27 -25.16 -12.25 -2.01
CA LYS A 27 -25.07 -13.34 -1.05
C LYS A 27 -25.59 -14.67 -1.61
N ALA A 28 -26.66 -14.65 -2.40
CA ALA A 28 -27.21 -15.83 -3.05
C ALA A 28 -26.24 -16.40 -4.09
N GLU A 29 -25.60 -15.56 -4.91
CA GLU A 29 -24.56 -15.95 -5.87
C GLU A 29 -23.34 -16.56 -5.18
N ASN A 30 -22.89 -15.98 -4.07
CA ASN A 30 -21.80 -16.55 -3.28
C ASN A 30 -22.17 -17.92 -2.70
N ALA A 31 -23.37 -18.08 -2.14
CA ALA A 31 -23.84 -19.34 -1.61
C ALA A 31 -23.97 -20.43 -2.70
N TYR A 32 -24.43 -20.05 -3.89
CA TYR A 32 -24.45 -20.93 -5.05
C TYR A 32 -23.04 -21.39 -5.44
N THR A 33 -22.11 -20.44 -5.54
CA THR A 33 -20.70 -20.73 -5.85
C THR A 33 -20.09 -21.67 -4.83
N GLU A 34 -20.28 -21.42 -3.53
CA GLU A 34 -19.82 -22.31 -2.46
C GLU A 34 -20.38 -23.73 -2.58
N ALA A 35 -21.67 -23.85 -2.87
CA ALA A 35 -22.32 -25.19 -3.03
C ALA A 35 -21.75 -25.98 -4.22
N ILE A 36 -21.55 -25.28 -5.36
CA ILE A 36 -21.01 -25.92 -6.58
C ILE A 36 -19.55 -26.29 -6.44
N THR A 37 -18.76 -25.43 -5.77
CA THR A 37 -17.29 -25.65 -5.61
C THR A 37 -16.94 -26.52 -4.40
N ALA A 38 -17.88 -26.80 -3.49
CA ALA A 38 -17.62 -27.58 -2.28
C ALA A 38 -16.88 -28.91 -2.54
N PRO A 39 -17.19 -29.70 -3.60
CA PRO A 39 -16.44 -30.91 -3.89
C PRO A 39 -14.98 -30.71 -4.27
N LEU A 40 -14.60 -29.50 -4.67
CA LEU A 40 -13.23 -29.14 -5.08
C LEU A 40 -12.33 -28.76 -3.90
N LYS A 41 -12.88 -28.47 -2.71
CA LYS A 41 -12.11 -28.01 -1.55
C LYS A 41 -10.91 -28.90 -1.19
N PRO A 42 -10.97 -30.23 -1.19
CA PRO A 42 -9.80 -31.05 -0.92
C PRO A 42 -8.68 -30.88 -1.97
N PHE A 43 -9.05 -30.67 -3.23
CA PHE A 43 -8.10 -30.40 -4.31
C PHE A 43 -7.48 -29.00 -4.18
N GLU A 44 -8.29 -28.00 -3.86
CA GLU A 44 -7.83 -26.61 -3.59
C GLU A 44 -6.82 -26.60 -2.46
N GLU A 45 -7.10 -27.30 -1.35
CA GLU A 45 -6.17 -27.40 -0.21
C GLU A 45 -4.87 -28.10 -0.59
N ALA A 46 -4.95 -29.23 -1.32
CA ALA A 46 -3.75 -29.93 -1.77
C ALA A 46 -2.89 -29.06 -2.69
N LEU A 47 -3.51 -28.33 -3.61
CA LEU A 47 -2.84 -27.42 -4.52
C LEU A 47 -2.23 -26.23 -3.78
N TYR A 48 -2.95 -25.67 -2.81
CA TYR A 48 -2.47 -24.60 -1.95
C TYR A 48 -1.20 -25.01 -1.18
N GLN A 49 -1.21 -26.18 -0.55
CA GLN A 49 -0.05 -26.69 0.19
C GLN A 49 1.14 -26.99 -0.75
N GLU A 50 0.89 -27.50 -1.94
CA GLU A 50 1.93 -27.70 -2.95
C GLU A 50 2.58 -26.36 -3.38
N MET A 51 1.78 -25.33 -3.66
CA MET A 51 2.27 -24.00 -4.02
C MET A 51 3.04 -23.35 -2.87
N LEU A 52 2.49 -23.43 -1.65
CA LEU A 52 3.12 -22.87 -0.45
C LEU A 52 4.49 -23.52 -0.19
N GLY A 53 4.57 -24.84 -0.36
CA GLY A 53 5.84 -25.58 -0.18
C GLY A 53 6.94 -25.22 -1.18
N ARG A 54 6.59 -24.55 -2.29
CA ARG A 54 7.54 -24.06 -3.29
C ARG A 54 8.04 -22.64 -3.00
N ILE A 55 7.41 -21.94 -2.06
CA ILE A 55 7.73 -20.55 -1.70
C ILE A 55 8.66 -20.57 -0.50
N LYS A 56 9.82 -19.92 -0.63
CA LYS A 56 10.69 -19.66 0.50
C LYS A 56 10.08 -18.57 1.37
N GLN A 57 9.50 -18.96 2.51
CA GLN A 57 8.73 -18.05 3.37
C GLN A 57 9.61 -17.05 4.14
N THR A 58 10.79 -17.50 4.60
CA THR A 58 11.80 -16.61 5.18
C THR A 58 12.84 -16.30 4.11
N ASP A 59 12.76 -15.12 3.54
CA ASP A 59 13.62 -14.69 2.45
C ASP A 59 13.91 -13.19 2.50
N LEU A 60 14.82 -12.74 1.65
CA LEU A 60 15.13 -11.32 1.48
C LEU A 60 15.15 -10.96 -0.01
N SER A 61 14.72 -9.74 -0.33
CA SER A 61 14.83 -9.20 -1.67
C SER A 61 16.29 -8.92 -2.03
N VAL A 62 16.59 -8.75 -3.32
CA VAL A 62 17.93 -8.34 -3.76
C VAL A 62 18.26 -6.97 -3.13
N PRO A 63 19.36 -6.84 -2.36
CA PRO A 63 19.76 -5.58 -1.78
C PRO A 63 20.17 -4.55 -2.84
N VAL A 64 19.66 -3.33 -2.74
CA VAL A 64 19.97 -2.21 -3.66
C VAL A 64 20.84 -1.19 -2.94
N LEU A 65 22.02 -0.90 -3.48
CA LEU A 65 22.93 0.12 -2.94
C LEU A 65 22.44 1.52 -3.34
N ARG A 66 22.15 2.37 -2.33
CA ARG A 66 21.83 3.78 -2.51
C ARG A 66 22.46 4.60 -1.36
N SER A 67 23.16 5.67 -1.68
CA SER A 67 23.76 6.62 -0.71
C SER A 67 24.53 5.93 0.44
N GLY A 68 25.29 4.86 0.11
CA GLY A 68 26.10 4.12 1.09
C GLY A 68 25.37 3.10 1.96
N TYR A 69 24.08 2.87 1.72
CA TYR A 69 23.27 1.84 2.36
C TYR A 69 22.75 0.82 1.38
N PHE A 70 22.68 -0.45 1.79
CA PHE A 70 21.98 -1.52 1.09
C PHE A 70 20.54 -1.60 1.62
N TYR A 71 19.56 -1.26 0.78
CA TYR A 71 18.14 -1.34 1.07
C TYR A 71 17.55 -2.65 0.58
N TYR A 72 16.77 -3.31 1.39
CA TYR A 72 16.09 -4.57 1.05
C TYR A 72 14.85 -4.75 1.92
N SER A 73 13.96 -5.64 1.51
CA SER A 73 12.89 -6.16 2.34
C SER A 73 13.17 -7.62 2.68
N ARG A 74 12.71 -8.07 3.82
CA ARG A 74 12.72 -9.47 4.21
C ARG A 74 11.36 -9.92 4.69
N THR A 75 11.07 -11.20 4.44
CA THR A 75 9.89 -11.88 4.97
C THR A 75 10.29 -12.80 6.11
N VAL A 76 9.35 -13.08 7.00
CA VAL A 76 9.51 -14.01 8.12
C VAL A 76 8.35 -14.99 8.07
N GLU A 77 8.64 -16.29 8.18
CA GLU A 77 7.59 -17.32 8.22
C GLU A 77 6.56 -17.03 9.31
N GLY A 78 5.27 -17.13 8.96
CA GLY A 78 4.17 -16.84 9.86
C GLY A 78 3.79 -15.36 9.96
N GLN A 79 4.55 -14.44 9.36
CA GLN A 79 4.20 -13.03 9.24
C GLN A 79 3.55 -12.73 7.88
N GLN A 80 2.57 -11.82 7.87
CA GLN A 80 1.82 -11.49 6.66
C GLN A 80 2.53 -10.47 5.78
N TYR A 81 3.30 -9.56 6.39
CA TYR A 81 3.90 -8.42 5.69
C TYR A 81 5.42 -8.47 5.75
N PRO A 82 6.12 -7.90 4.73
CA PRO A 82 7.57 -7.76 4.77
C PRO A 82 8.03 -6.70 5.77
N ILE A 83 9.29 -6.81 6.18
CA ILE A 83 10.00 -5.82 6.97
C ILE A 83 10.96 -5.08 6.06
N GLN A 84 10.90 -3.75 6.03
CA GLN A 84 11.78 -2.89 5.23
C GLN A 84 13.05 -2.59 6.03
N CYS A 85 14.19 -2.93 5.48
CA CYS A 85 15.48 -2.88 6.17
C CYS A 85 16.54 -2.15 5.34
N ARG A 86 17.61 -1.73 6.03
CA ARG A 86 18.85 -1.30 5.39
C ARG A 86 20.08 -1.70 6.19
N ARG A 87 21.25 -1.72 5.54
CA ARG A 87 22.55 -1.92 6.18
C ARG A 87 23.57 -0.93 5.62
N LYS A 88 24.40 -0.33 6.48
CA LYS A 88 25.39 0.67 6.06
C LYS A 88 26.67 0.00 5.56
N GLY A 89 27.10 0.36 4.36
CA GLY A 89 28.41 -0.02 3.79
C GLY A 89 28.53 -1.45 3.32
N GLY A 90 27.77 -2.40 3.81
CA GLY A 90 27.83 -3.81 3.40
C GLY A 90 26.76 -4.67 4.07
N MET A 91 26.51 -5.84 3.50
CA MET A 91 25.48 -6.76 4.01
C MET A 91 25.87 -7.44 5.34
N GLU A 92 27.14 -7.38 5.73
CA GLU A 92 27.63 -7.88 7.02
C GLU A 92 27.45 -6.86 8.18
N ALA A 93 27.10 -5.60 7.84
CA ALA A 93 26.84 -4.58 8.86
C ALA A 93 25.54 -4.86 9.64
N PRO A 94 25.37 -4.30 10.85
CA PRO A 94 24.12 -4.40 11.58
C PRO A 94 22.91 -3.98 10.76
N GLU A 95 21.82 -4.74 10.91
CA GLU A 95 20.54 -4.41 10.26
C GLU A 95 19.86 -3.22 10.97
N GLU A 96 19.39 -2.28 10.19
CA GLU A 96 18.50 -1.21 10.63
C GLU A 96 17.10 -1.47 10.06
N ILE A 97 16.10 -1.65 10.92
CA ILE A 97 14.69 -1.78 10.52
C ILE A 97 14.13 -0.38 10.29
N LEU A 98 13.71 -0.12 9.05
CA LEU A 98 13.10 1.14 8.67
C LEU A 98 11.59 1.14 8.97
N LEU A 99 10.88 0.09 8.52
CA LEU A 99 9.46 -0.15 8.81
C LEU A 99 9.25 -1.65 9.00
N ASP A 100 8.66 -2.05 10.12
CA ASP A 100 8.01 -3.35 10.24
C ASP A 100 6.52 -3.19 9.90
N LEU A 101 6.13 -3.71 8.73
CA LEU A 101 4.75 -3.59 8.29
C LEU A 101 3.80 -4.48 9.10
N ASN A 102 4.31 -5.48 9.83
CA ASN A 102 3.50 -6.30 10.72
C ASN A 102 3.11 -5.52 11.98
N GLU A 103 4.05 -4.76 12.57
CA GLU A 103 3.76 -3.85 13.68
C GLU A 103 2.77 -2.76 13.27
N LEU A 104 2.96 -2.16 12.07
CA LEU A 104 2.05 -1.14 11.55
C LEU A 104 0.65 -1.68 11.24
N ALA A 105 0.52 -2.98 10.97
CA ALA A 105 -0.75 -3.63 10.68
C ALA A 105 -1.54 -4.01 11.96
N GLU A 106 -0.96 -3.88 13.14
CA GLU A 106 -1.65 -4.21 14.38
C GLU A 106 -2.95 -3.42 14.53
N GLY A 107 -4.05 -4.13 14.80
CA GLY A 107 -5.39 -3.53 14.91
C GLY A 107 -6.08 -3.23 13.57
N HIS A 108 -5.45 -3.53 12.43
CA HIS A 108 -6.02 -3.34 11.10
C HIS A 108 -6.23 -4.69 10.40
N ALA A 109 -7.31 -4.81 9.63
CA ALA A 109 -7.58 -6.00 8.82
C ALA A 109 -6.71 -6.07 7.56
N PHE A 110 -6.13 -4.95 7.16
CA PHE A 110 -5.30 -4.80 5.96
C PHE A 110 -4.28 -3.68 6.17
N LEU A 111 -3.10 -3.84 5.59
CA LEU A 111 -2.10 -2.78 5.45
C LEU A 111 -1.47 -2.85 4.05
N GLY A 112 -1.43 -1.72 3.36
CA GLY A 112 -0.69 -1.55 2.10
C GLY A 112 0.37 -0.46 2.24
N LEU A 113 1.59 -0.70 1.74
CA LEU A 113 2.64 0.33 1.61
C LEU A 113 2.59 0.87 0.18
N GLY A 114 2.28 2.17 0.02
CA GLY A 114 2.10 2.82 -1.29
C GLY A 114 3.31 3.61 -1.75
N ALA A 115 3.99 4.30 -0.86
CA ALA A 115 5.17 5.08 -1.14
C ALA A 115 6.24 4.85 -0.06
N PHE A 116 7.51 4.95 -0.47
CA PHE A 116 8.67 4.75 0.41
C PHE A 116 9.86 5.52 -0.17
N SER A 117 10.23 6.63 0.44
CA SER A 117 11.32 7.49 -0.02
C SER A 117 12.17 7.96 1.17
N VAL A 118 13.47 7.62 1.13
CA VAL A 118 14.45 8.06 2.13
C VAL A 118 15.12 9.33 1.65
N SER A 119 15.30 10.33 2.53
CA SER A 119 16.02 11.56 2.25
C SER A 119 17.48 11.29 1.84
N ASP A 120 18.09 12.18 1.06
CA ASP A 120 19.46 11.98 0.53
C ASP A 120 20.54 11.91 1.64
N ASP A 121 20.29 12.55 2.79
CA ASP A 121 21.13 12.44 3.99
C ASP A 121 20.89 11.15 4.81
N ASN A 122 19.96 10.29 4.39
CA ASN A 122 19.59 9.01 5.00
C ASN A 122 18.99 9.11 6.42
N ARG A 123 18.48 10.28 6.84
CA ARG A 123 17.99 10.52 8.21
C ARG A 123 16.46 10.46 8.34
N LEU A 124 15.74 10.69 7.25
CA LEU A 124 14.29 10.74 7.23
C LEU A 124 13.71 9.74 6.22
N LEU A 125 12.56 9.18 6.55
CA LEU A 125 11.79 8.31 5.69
C LEU A 125 10.39 8.89 5.52
N ALA A 126 10.02 9.25 4.30
CA ALA A 126 8.64 9.50 3.91
C ALA A 126 8.03 8.19 3.39
N TYR A 127 6.90 7.79 3.96
CA TYR A 127 6.18 6.57 3.55
C TYR A 127 4.68 6.79 3.61
N ALA A 128 3.94 6.04 2.83
CA ALA A 128 2.49 6.14 2.82
C ALA A 128 1.83 4.78 2.96
N THR A 129 0.84 4.68 3.84
CA THR A 129 0.11 3.44 4.12
C THR A 129 -1.38 3.58 3.88
N ASP A 130 -2.01 2.48 3.48
CA ASP A 130 -3.46 2.31 3.36
C ASP A 130 -3.90 1.16 4.26
N THR A 131 -4.84 1.42 5.16
CA THR A 131 -5.45 0.41 6.04
C THR A 131 -6.88 0.04 5.61
N THR A 132 -7.37 0.63 4.52
CA THR A 132 -8.74 0.46 4.03
C THR A 132 -8.87 -0.59 2.92
N GLY A 133 -7.79 -0.90 2.20
CA GLY A 133 -7.78 -1.74 1.01
C GLY A 133 -8.26 -1.02 -0.26
N PHE A 134 -8.58 0.29 -0.17
CA PHE A 134 -9.06 1.09 -1.31
C PHE A 134 -7.96 1.93 -1.97
N ARG A 135 -6.69 1.69 -1.63
CA ARG A 135 -5.52 2.46 -2.10
C ARG A 135 -5.59 3.94 -1.70
N GLN A 136 -6.15 4.22 -0.54
CA GLN A 136 -6.22 5.57 0.02
C GLN A 136 -5.07 5.76 1.00
N TYR A 137 -3.93 6.11 0.45
CA TYR A 137 -2.69 6.20 1.22
C TYR A 137 -2.59 7.50 2.01
N THR A 138 -2.17 7.38 3.26
CA THR A 138 -1.82 8.50 4.14
C THR A 138 -0.30 8.57 4.27
N LEU A 139 0.27 9.76 4.04
CA LEU A 139 1.69 10.05 4.20
C LEU A 139 2.07 10.19 5.67
N TYR A 140 3.21 9.62 6.01
CA TYR A 140 3.90 9.78 7.28
C TYR A 140 5.38 10.06 7.03
N VAL A 141 6.01 10.74 7.99
CA VAL A 141 7.46 10.97 7.99
C VAL A 141 8.05 10.40 9.28
N LYS A 142 9.05 9.54 9.16
CA LYS A 142 9.77 8.92 10.29
C LYS A 142 11.19 9.44 10.35
N ASN A 143 11.63 9.85 11.53
CA ASN A 143 13.03 10.08 11.80
C ASN A 143 13.72 8.74 12.04
N LEU A 144 14.71 8.40 11.21
CA LEU A 144 15.38 7.10 11.25
C LEU A 144 16.44 7.00 12.36
N GLU A 145 16.86 8.12 12.95
CA GLU A 145 17.80 8.12 14.08
C GLU A 145 17.07 7.92 15.41
N THR A 146 15.88 8.53 15.58
CA THR A 146 15.11 8.45 16.83
C THR A 146 14.01 7.38 16.78
N GLY A 147 13.60 6.98 15.58
CA GLY A 147 12.46 6.08 15.37
C GLY A 147 11.10 6.76 15.46
N GLU A 148 11.05 8.06 15.77
CA GLU A 148 9.80 8.80 15.95
C GLU A 148 9.12 9.14 14.62
N THR A 149 7.80 9.02 14.57
CA THR A 149 6.98 9.54 13.47
C THR A 149 6.66 11.01 13.74
N LEU A 150 7.00 11.87 12.76
CA LEU A 150 6.75 13.31 12.85
C LEU A 150 5.26 13.62 12.62
N GLY A 151 4.83 14.82 13.00
CA GLY A 151 3.43 15.26 12.86
C GLY A 151 3.00 15.63 11.43
N ASP A 152 3.94 15.62 10.47
CA ASP A 152 3.68 15.96 9.08
C ASP A 152 2.94 14.82 8.37
N THR A 153 1.68 15.05 7.98
CA THR A 153 0.84 14.05 7.31
C THR A 153 0.09 14.66 6.13
N ALA A 154 -0.27 13.83 5.16
CA ALA A 154 -1.19 14.19 4.08
C ALA A 154 -1.93 12.95 3.58
N GLU A 155 -3.20 13.13 3.20
CA GLU A 155 -4.07 12.05 2.75
C GLU A 155 -4.10 11.93 1.23
N ARG A 156 -4.51 10.74 0.73
CA ARG A 156 -4.71 10.43 -0.68
C ARG A 156 -3.45 10.56 -1.53
N ILE A 157 -2.32 10.23 -0.95
CA ILE A 157 -1.02 10.29 -1.61
C ILE A 157 -0.95 9.25 -2.72
N THR A 158 -0.43 9.66 -3.86
CA THR A 158 -0.11 8.77 -4.99
C THR A 158 1.39 8.64 -5.24
N SER A 159 2.16 9.67 -4.87
CA SER A 159 3.64 9.64 -4.91
C SER A 159 4.22 10.61 -3.89
N VAL A 160 5.46 10.41 -3.48
CA VAL A 160 6.23 11.33 -2.63
C VAL A 160 7.71 11.28 -2.97
N GLU A 161 8.36 12.44 -3.00
CA GLU A 161 9.79 12.59 -3.20
C GLU A 161 10.35 13.70 -2.33
N TRP A 162 11.60 13.53 -1.91
CA TRP A 162 12.35 14.55 -1.17
C TRP A 162 12.98 15.57 -2.12
N ALA A 163 12.96 16.83 -1.74
CA ALA A 163 13.88 17.82 -2.31
C ALA A 163 15.30 17.58 -1.77
N THR A 164 16.30 18.12 -2.48
CA THR A 164 17.73 18.00 -2.11
C THR A 164 18.10 18.70 -0.80
N ASP A 165 17.20 19.51 -0.23
CA ASP A 165 17.37 20.14 1.09
C ASP A 165 17.12 19.20 2.27
N ASN A 166 16.68 17.93 2.00
CA ASN A 166 16.33 16.91 2.98
C ASN A 166 15.26 17.34 3.99
N ARG A 167 14.44 18.34 3.63
CA ARG A 167 13.43 18.93 4.50
C ARG A 167 12.11 19.20 3.80
N THR A 168 12.14 19.38 2.49
CA THR A 168 10.95 19.65 1.69
C THR A 168 10.51 18.39 0.96
N LEU A 169 9.21 18.08 1.05
CA LEU A 169 8.55 17.02 0.33
C LEU A 169 7.74 17.58 -0.84
N PHE A 170 7.82 16.89 -1.98
CA PHE A 170 6.90 17.02 -3.09
C PHE A 170 6.06 15.75 -3.15
N PHE A 171 4.75 15.91 -3.26
CA PHE A 171 3.85 14.77 -3.34
C PHE A 171 2.64 15.07 -4.22
N THR A 172 2.09 14.03 -4.81
CA THR A 172 0.85 14.11 -5.57
C THR A 172 -0.30 13.48 -4.80
N THR A 173 -1.50 14.03 -4.99
CA THR A 173 -2.73 13.49 -4.41
C THR A 173 -3.76 13.18 -5.49
N GLU A 174 -4.65 12.24 -5.19
CA GLU A 174 -5.74 11.86 -6.07
C GLU A 174 -7.04 12.59 -5.74
N ASP A 175 -7.85 12.85 -6.76
CA ASP A 175 -9.24 13.29 -6.60
C ASP A 175 -10.10 12.23 -5.89
N ALA A 176 -10.97 12.70 -5.00
CA ALA A 176 -11.78 11.86 -4.13
C ALA A 176 -12.76 10.96 -4.90
N VAL A 177 -13.24 11.41 -6.05
CA VAL A 177 -14.31 10.76 -6.82
C VAL A 177 -13.74 9.98 -8.00
N THR A 178 -12.94 10.66 -8.82
CA THR A 178 -12.39 10.09 -10.06
C THR A 178 -11.19 9.19 -9.83
N LYS A 179 -10.52 9.32 -8.69
CA LYS A 179 -9.29 8.60 -8.34
C LYS A 179 -8.10 8.90 -9.27
N ARG A 180 -8.17 10.01 -10.00
CA ARG A 180 -7.05 10.51 -10.82
C ARG A 180 -6.09 11.27 -9.92
N SER A 181 -4.78 11.03 -10.08
CA SER A 181 -3.74 11.88 -9.53
C SER A 181 -3.74 13.21 -10.29
N ASN A 182 -4.20 14.27 -9.66
CA ASN A 182 -4.47 15.56 -10.32
C ASN A 182 -3.85 16.76 -9.61
N GLU A 183 -3.32 16.61 -8.40
CA GLU A 183 -2.72 17.72 -7.66
C GLU A 183 -1.26 17.43 -7.31
N LEU A 184 -0.39 18.46 -7.43
CA LEU A 184 0.99 18.45 -6.96
C LEU A 184 1.13 19.43 -5.80
N TRP A 185 1.70 18.95 -4.71
CA TRP A 185 1.91 19.69 -3.47
C TRP A 185 3.37 19.79 -3.09
N ARG A 186 3.71 20.84 -2.35
CA ARG A 186 4.98 21.02 -1.65
C ARG A 186 4.72 21.24 -0.17
N MET A 187 5.54 20.64 0.70
CA MET A 187 5.47 20.80 2.14
C MET A 187 6.88 20.76 2.74
N ALA A 188 7.29 21.84 3.39
CA ALA A 188 8.45 21.78 4.27
C ALA A 188 8.04 21.16 5.60
N LEU A 189 8.88 20.32 6.21
CA LEU A 189 8.58 19.68 7.49
C LEU A 189 8.29 20.73 8.59
N GLY A 190 7.22 20.53 9.33
CA GLY A 190 6.70 21.45 10.33
C GLY A 190 6.01 22.70 9.77
N GLY A 191 5.85 22.78 8.45
CA GLY A 191 5.22 23.91 7.76
C GLY A 191 3.87 23.55 7.10
N PRO A 192 3.17 24.56 6.55
CA PRO A 192 1.97 24.31 5.79
C PRO A 192 2.29 23.66 4.44
N ARG A 193 1.34 22.88 3.94
CA ARG A 193 1.38 22.38 2.56
C ARG A 193 0.88 23.43 1.58
N GLU A 194 1.53 23.54 0.44
CA GLU A 194 1.21 24.46 -0.65
C GLU A 194 0.90 23.67 -1.92
N LYS A 195 -0.26 23.92 -2.53
CA LYS A 195 -0.59 23.34 -3.82
C LYS A 195 0.14 24.10 -4.92
N ILE A 196 0.96 23.38 -5.70
CA ILE A 196 1.79 23.95 -6.77
C ILE A 196 1.08 23.87 -8.11
N TYR A 197 0.36 22.77 -8.34
CA TYR A 197 -0.31 22.49 -9.61
C TYR A 197 -1.58 21.68 -9.39
N GLU A 198 -2.57 21.91 -10.24
CA GLU A 198 -3.81 21.13 -10.35
C GLU A 198 -4.17 21.00 -11.83
N GLU A 199 -4.49 19.77 -12.26
CA GLU A 199 -4.94 19.45 -13.63
C GLU A 199 -6.46 19.52 -13.77
#